data_e8a7016198815e606c90ebdad59690df
#
_entry.id   e8a7016198815e606c90ebdad59690df
#
_cell.length_a   1.000
_cell.length_b   1.000
_cell.length_c   1.000
_cell.angle_alpha   90.00
_cell.angle_beta   90.00
_cell.angle_gamma   90.00
#
_symmetry.space_group_name_H-M   'P 1'
#
loop_
_entity.id
_entity.type
_entity.pdbx_description
1 polymer ?
#
loop_
_entity_poly.entity_id
_entity_poly.type
_entity_poly.pdbx_seq_one_letter_code
_entity_poly.pdbx_strand_id
1 'polypeptide(L)'
;MEDTQVISDAQRLTEKLGQLPEPVVKPTLIVVSGLPGTGKSYFCSKLAERLLFIILESDALRKILFSSPTYSLQESSRLFRAIHHLIEELLKKGMPLILDATNLSERNRERLYNIADRLNAKLILVRVEASPGVVYERLKARSEGMPQGNSDADWAVFQRMKHTVQKIRRNHYAVDTSRDITPVLDKIVREVSR
;
A
#
# COMPACT_ATOMS: atom_id res chain seq x y z
N MET A 1 27.18 -4.61 2.99
CA MET A 1 26.56 -4.03 4.20
C MET A 1 25.13 -3.55 3.97
N GLU A 2 24.83 -2.83 2.89
CA GLU A 2 23.46 -2.31 2.60
C GLU A 2 22.46 -3.43 2.35
N ASP A 3 22.83 -4.46 1.59
CA ASP A 3 21.98 -5.64 1.33
C ASP A 3 21.65 -6.44 2.59
N THR A 4 22.62 -6.59 3.50
CA THR A 4 22.43 -7.29 4.78
C THR A 4 21.40 -6.58 5.65
N GLN A 5 21.41 -5.24 5.67
CA GLN A 5 20.42 -4.46 6.42
C GLN A 5 19.01 -4.62 5.82
N VAL A 6 18.87 -4.60 4.50
CA VAL A 6 17.57 -4.78 3.82
C VAL A 6 16.98 -6.16 4.14
N ILE A 7 17.81 -7.21 4.09
CA ILE A 7 17.37 -8.59 4.43
C ILE A 7 16.92 -8.66 5.90
N SER A 8 17.71 -8.11 6.83
CA SER A 8 17.36 -8.09 8.26
C SER A 8 16.07 -7.32 8.53
N ASP A 9 15.89 -6.16 7.90
CA ASP A 9 14.66 -5.38 8.03
C ASP A 9 13.45 -6.14 7.46
N ALA A 10 13.57 -6.77 6.30
CA ALA A 10 12.51 -7.58 5.71
C ALA A 10 12.14 -8.80 6.58
N GLN A 11 13.12 -9.46 7.20
CA GLN A 11 12.87 -10.53 8.15
C GLN A 11 12.06 -10.06 9.36
N ARG A 12 12.44 -8.92 9.97
CA ARG A 12 11.69 -8.31 11.08
C ARG A 12 10.24 -7.99 10.68
N LEU A 13 10.02 -7.52 9.46
CA LEU A 13 8.67 -7.29 8.94
C LEU A 13 7.90 -8.61 8.76
N THR A 14 8.55 -9.64 8.22
CA THR A 14 7.94 -10.98 8.03
C THR A 14 7.47 -11.59 9.34
N GLU A 15 8.26 -11.49 10.41
CA GLU A 15 7.93 -12.02 11.74
C GLU A 15 6.67 -11.38 12.36
N LYS A 16 6.29 -10.21 11.88
CA LYS A 16 5.09 -9.47 12.33
C LYS A 16 3.88 -9.66 11.42
N LEU A 17 4.04 -10.37 10.31
CA LEU A 17 2.89 -10.78 9.51
C LEU A 17 2.11 -11.84 10.29
N GLY A 18 0.79 -11.74 10.24
CA GLY A 18 -0.09 -12.72 10.85
C GLY A 18 -0.10 -14.05 10.08
N GLN A 19 -1.18 -14.78 10.19
CA GLN A 19 -1.36 -16.01 9.43
C GLN A 19 -1.29 -15.74 7.93
N LEU A 20 -0.40 -16.45 7.23
CA LEU A 20 -0.24 -16.32 5.79
C LEU A 20 -1.34 -17.11 5.06
N PRO A 21 -1.83 -16.63 3.91
CA PRO A 21 -2.76 -17.37 3.07
C PRO A 21 -2.08 -18.59 2.43
N GLU A 22 -2.88 -19.49 1.85
CA GLU A 22 -2.34 -20.58 1.05
C GLU A 22 -1.65 -20.05 -0.22
N PRO A 23 -0.49 -20.62 -0.58
CA PRO A 23 0.21 -20.24 -1.80
C PRO A 23 -0.60 -20.53 -3.06
N VAL A 24 -0.48 -19.65 -4.05
CA VAL A 24 -1.09 -19.83 -5.38
C VAL A 24 -0.04 -19.87 -6.47
N VAL A 25 -0.32 -20.55 -7.58
CA VAL A 25 0.63 -20.74 -8.70
C VAL A 25 1.00 -19.39 -9.34
N LYS A 26 0.03 -18.48 -9.47
CA LYS A 26 0.25 -17.14 -10.01
C LYS A 26 -0.26 -16.10 -9.03
N PRO A 27 0.59 -15.64 -8.10
CA PRO A 27 0.16 -14.68 -7.09
C PRO A 27 -0.17 -13.32 -7.73
N THR A 28 -1.06 -12.58 -7.06
CA THR A 28 -1.44 -11.24 -7.45
C THR A 28 -0.82 -10.21 -6.51
N LEU A 29 -0.22 -9.16 -7.07
CA LEU A 29 0.17 -7.95 -6.35
C LEU A 29 -0.82 -6.83 -6.65
N ILE A 30 -1.57 -6.38 -5.64
CA ILE A 30 -2.42 -5.20 -5.75
C ILE A 30 -1.67 -4.02 -5.13
N VAL A 31 -1.39 -2.99 -5.93
CA VAL A 31 -0.72 -1.77 -5.47
C VAL A 31 -1.74 -0.66 -5.36
N VAL A 32 -2.01 -0.25 -4.14
CA VAL A 32 -2.92 0.86 -3.85
C VAL A 32 -2.11 2.15 -3.72
N SER A 33 -2.57 3.20 -4.40
CA SER A 33 -1.95 4.52 -4.47
C SER A 33 -2.96 5.60 -4.14
N GLY A 34 -2.55 6.65 -3.46
CA GLY A 34 -3.39 7.80 -3.14
C GLY A 34 -2.85 8.65 -2.00
N LEU A 35 -3.33 9.86 -1.89
CA LEU A 35 -2.93 10.82 -0.85
C LEU A 35 -3.40 10.37 0.55
N PRO A 36 -2.81 10.89 1.64
CA PRO A 36 -3.35 10.72 2.99
C PRO A 36 -4.81 11.15 3.07
N GLY A 37 -5.63 10.47 3.88
CA GLY A 37 -7.05 10.81 4.05
C GLY A 37 -7.99 10.36 2.92
N THR A 38 -7.47 9.86 1.79
CA THR A 38 -8.31 9.40 0.67
C THR A 38 -9.01 8.05 0.91
N GLY A 39 -8.77 7.36 2.03
CA GLY A 39 -9.44 6.10 2.34
C GLY A 39 -8.78 4.84 1.79
N LYS A 40 -7.47 4.87 1.49
CA LYS A 40 -6.71 3.69 1.03
C LYS A 40 -6.87 2.48 1.94
N SER A 41 -6.59 2.63 3.24
CA SER A 41 -6.64 1.52 4.19
C SER A 41 -8.07 0.99 4.37
N TYR A 42 -9.07 1.85 4.30
CA TYR A 42 -10.48 1.43 4.24
C TYR A 42 -10.75 0.57 2.99
N PHE A 43 -10.29 1.03 1.82
CA PHE A 43 -10.43 0.26 0.57
C PHE A 43 -9.69 -1.08 0.65
N CYS A 44 -8.44 -1.09 1.14
CA CYS A 44 -7.64 -2.31 1.31
C CYS A 44 -8.32 -3.31 2.26
N SER A 45 -8.87 -2.83 3.38
CA SER A 45 -9.62 -3.66 4.33
C SER A 45 -10.85 -4.29 3.68
N LYS A 46 -11.67 -3.49 2.95
CA LYS A 46 -12.84 -4.00 2.23
C LYS A 46 -12.51 -4.99 1.12
N LEU A 47 -11.36 -4.84 0.49
CA LEU A 47 -10.87 -5.79 -0.50
C LEU A 47 -10.39 -7.09 0.17
N ALA A 48 -9.70 -7.01 1.30
CA ALA A 48 -9.22 -8.17 2.05
C ALA A 48 -10.35 -8.98 2.72
N GLU A 49 -11.51 -8.36 3.00
CA GLU A 49 -12.73 -9.10 3.41
C GLU A 49 -13.22 -10.08 2.33
N ARG A 50 -12.85 -9.84 1.06
CA ARG A 50 -13.28 -10.63 -0.10
C ARG A 50 -12.17 -11.49 -0.70
N LEU A 51 -10.92 -11.16 -0.42
CA LEU A 51 -9.72 -11.83 -0.93
C LEU A 51 -8.82 -12.18 0.25
N LEU A 52 -8.39 -13.42 0.32
CA LEU A 52 -7.43 -13.89 1.35
C LEU A 52 -6.01 -13.41 0.99
N PHE A 53 -5.79 -12.10 1.03
CA PHE A 53 -4.52 -11.46 0.67
C PHE A 53 -3.84 -10.87 1.90
N ILE A 54 -2.51 -10.90 1.91
CA ILE A 54 -1.71 -10.21 2.93
C ILE A 54 -1.77 -8.71 2.65
N ILE A 55 -2.13 -7.89 3.65
CA ILE A 55 -2.03 -6.43 3.56
C ILE A 55 -0.67 -5.99 4.11
N LEU A 56 0.10 -5.31 3.28
CA LEU A 56 1.33 -4.62 3.67
C LEU A 56 1.03 -3.12 3.77
N GLU A 57 0.74 -2.66 4.98
CA GLU A 57 0.47 -1.25 5.25
C GLU A 57 1.77 -0.52 5.62
N SER A 58 2.20 0.43 4.78
CA SER A 58 3.51 1.09 4.93
C SER A 58 3.69 1.82 6.26
N ASP A 59 2.64 2.42 6.81
CA ASP A 59 2.72 3.15 8.09
C ASP A 59 2.81 2.17 9.28
N ALA A 60 2.11 1.04 9.24
CA ALA A 60 2.26 -0.03 10.24
C ALA A 60 3.66 -0.65 10.19
N LEU A 61 4.16 -0.97 8.99
CA LEU A 61 5.49 -1.53 8.78
C LEU A 61 6.59 -0.55 9.20
N ARG A 62 6.38 0.76 9.03
CA ARG A 62 7.28 1.79 9.53
C ARG A 62 7.44 1.72 11.05
N LYS A 63 6.35 1.60 11.79
CA LYS A 63 6.36 1.50 13.26
C LYS A 63 7.05 0.23 13.77
N ILE A 64 7.13 -0.83 12.97
CA ILE A 64 7.91 -2.04 13.29
C ILE A 64 9.42 -1.79 13.17
N LEU A 65 9.84 -1.06 12.13
CA LEU A 65 11.28 -0.80 11.89
C LEU A 65 11.83 0.34 12.73
N PHE A 66 11.01 1.34 13.02
CA PHE A 66 11.42 2.58 13.69
C PHE A 66 10.53 2.84 14.92
N SER A 67 11.13 2.85 16.10
CA SER A 67 10.41 3.12 17.36
C SER A 67 9.87 4.54 17.46
N SER A 68 10.52 5.50 16.78
CA SER A 68 10.11 6.90 16.69
C SER A 68 10.24 7.38 15.24
N PRO A 69 9.22 7.16 14.39
CA PRO A 69 9.27 7.54 12.98
C PRO A 69 9.49 9.04 12.78
N THR A 70 10.43 9.40 11.93
CA THR A 70 10.74 10.79 11.55
C THR A 70 10.20 11.17 10.18
N TYR A 71 9.77 10.20 9.40
CA TYR A 71 9.31 10.36 8.01
C TYR A 71 10.32 11.04 7.08
N SER A 72 11.62 11.00 7.44
CA SER A 72 12.70 11.53 6.62
C SER A 72 12.84 10.74 5.31
N LEU A 73 13.50 11.36 4.32
CA LEU A 73 13.77 10.69 3.03
C LEU A 73 14.64 9.43 3.21
N GLN A 74 15.61 9.48 4.13
CA GLN A 74 16.49 8.35 4.42
C GLN A 74 15.73 7.20 5.07
N GLU A 75 14.89 7.49 6.07
CA GLU A 75 14.00 6.52 6.72
C GLU A 75 13.04 5.90 5.70
N SER A 76 12.39 6.73 4.88
CA SER A 76 11.48 6.27 3.84
C SER A 76 12.18 5.40 2.79
N SER A 77 13.40 5.76 2.38
CA SER A 77 14.20 4.94 1.46
C SER A 77 14.52 3.56 2.06
N ARG A 78 14.92 3.50 3.33
CA ARG A 78 15.19 2.24 4.03
C ARG A 78 13.93 1.37 4.14
N LEU A 79 12.81 1.95 4.58
CA LEU A 79 11.52 1.27 4.68
C LEU A 79 11.10 0.65 3.34
N PHE A 80 11.08 1.46 2.27
CA PHE A 80 10.60 0.96 0.98
C PHE A 80 11.54 -0.06 0.33
N ARG A 81 12.85 -0.02 0.61
CA ARG A 81 13.74 -1.12 0.21
C ARG A 81 13.39 -2.42 0.91
N ALA A 82 13.13 -2.38 2.22
CA ALA A 82 12.70 -3.55 2.97
C ALA A 82 11.33 -4.08 2.49
N ILE A 83 10.36 -3.18 2.24
CA ILE A 83 9.05 -3.55 1.69
C ILE A 83 9.18 -4.21 0.30
N HIS A 84 9.98 -3.66 -0.60
CA HIS A 84 10.17 -4.24 -1.92
C HIS A 84 10.81 -5.64 -1.84
N HIS A 85 11.80 -5.83 -0.96
CA HIS A 85 12.39 -7.15 -0.73
C HIS A 85 11.37 -8.13 -0.14
N LEU A 86 10.59 -7.71 0.85
CA LEU A 86 9.51 -8.52 1.44
C LEU A 86 8.46 -8.93 0.39
N ILE A 87 8.01 -7.99 -0.46
CA ILE A 87 7.07 -8.27 -1.56
C ILE A 87 7.66 -9.33 -2.50
N GLU A 88 8.93 -9.18 -2.89
CA GLU A 88 9.58 -10.13 -3.78
C GLU A 88 9.63 -11.53 -3.17
N GLU A 89 10.02 -11.66 -1.90
CA GLU A 89 10.09 -12.94 -1.20
C GLU A 89 8.71 -13.60 -1.01
N LEU A 90 7.69 -12.83 -0.69
CA LEU A 90 6.34 -13.35 -0.53
C LEU A 90 5.74 -13.79 -1.88
N LEU A 91 5.94 -13.00 -2.95
CA LEU A 91 5.48 -13.40 -4.29
C LEU A 91 6.19 -14.66 -4.80
N LYS A 92 7.50 -14.83 -4.55
CA LYS A 92 8.23 -16.08 -4.85
C LYS A 92 7.63 -17.29 -4.14
N LYS A 93 7.08 -17.10 -2.95
CA LYS A 93 6.38 -18.13 -2.19
C LYS A 93 4.92 -18.33 -2.61
N GLY A 94 4.47 -17.66 -3.67
CA GLY A 94 3.09 -17.76 -4.15
C GLY A 94 2.07 -16.95 -3.32
N MET A 95 2.50 -16.06 -2.44
CA MET A 95 1.60 -15.30 -1.56
C MET A 95 0.99 -14.10 -2.28
N PRO A 96 -0.35 -13.98 -2.35
CA PRO A 96 -1.01 -12.81 -2.91
C PRO A 96 -1.00 -11.64 -1.92
N LEU A 97 -0.77 -10.41 -2.42
CA LEU A 97 -0.47 -9.24 -1.61
C LEU A 97 -1.30 -8.01 -2.00
N ILE A 98 -1.62 -7.18 -1.01
CA ILE A 98 -2.09 -5.80 -1.18
C ILE A 98 -1.04 -4.87 -0.53
N LEU A 99 -0.46 -3.97 -1.31
CA LEU A 99 0.40 -2.91 -0.77
C LEU A 99 -0.43 -1.65 -0.54
N ASP A 100 -0.65 -1.30 0.72
CA ASP A 100 -1.25 -0.03 1.16
C ASP A 100 -0.16 0.99 1.45
N ALA A 101 0.08 1.88 0.51
CA ALA A 101 1.04 2.97 0.64
C ALA A 101 0.63 4.16 -0.23
N THR A 102 1.24 5.33 -0.02
CA THR A 102 0.92 6.50 -0.84
C THR A 102 1.29 6.30 -2.31
N ASN A 103 2.43 5.68 -2.60
CA ASN A 103 2.89 5.29 -3.95
C ASN A 103 2.74 6.41 -5.02
N LEU A 104 3.03 7.67 -4.67
CA LEU A 104 2.73 8.83 -5.51
C LEU A 104 3.73 9.02 -6.67
N SER A 105 4.96 8.55 -6.52
CA SER A 105 6.02 8.65 -7.52
C SER A 105 5.95 7.48 -8.52
N GLU A 106 6.02 7.78 -9.83
CA GLU A 106 6.07 6.74 -10.85
C GLU A 106 7.33 5.88 -10.72
N ARG A 107 8.47 6.49 -10.42
CA ARG A 107 9.73 5.76 -10.17
C ARG A 107 9.60 4.70 -9.07
N ASN A 108 8.84 4.98 -8.01
CA ASN A 108 8.62 4.01 -6.95
C ASN A 108 7.67 2.90 -7.40
N ARG A 109 6.64 3.24 -8.18
CA ARG A 109 5.73 2.25 -8.76
C ARG A 109 6.43 1.34 -9.79
N GLU A 110 7.33 1.88 -10.61
CA GLU A 110 8.12 1.11 -11.58
C GLU A 110 8.92 -0.03 -10.92
N ARG A 111 9.41 0.16 -9.70
CA ARG A 111 10.08 -0.93 -8.95
C ARG A 111 9.13 -2.09 -8.67
N LEU A 112 7.89 -1.79 -8.28
CA LEU A 112 6.85 -2.79 -8.03
C LEU A 112 6.42 -3.47 -9.34
N TYR A 113 6.33 -2.71 -10.43
CA TYR A 113 6.04 -3.25 -11.77
C TYR A 113 7.12 -4.26 -12.18
N ASN A 114 8.39 -3.91 -12.02
CA ASN A 114 9.52 -4.77 -12.37
C ASN A 114 9.55 -6.05 -11.54
N ILE A 115 9.20 -5.98 -10.24
CA ILE A 115 9.08 -7.17 -9.39
C ILE A 115 7.97 -8.10 -9.91
N ALA A 116 6.78 -7.55 -10.17
CA ALA A 116 5.64 -8.32 -10.66
C ALA A 116 5.93 -8.94 -12.04
N ASP A 117 6.46 -8.16 -12.98
CA ASP A 117 6.79 -8.60 -14.33
C ASP A 117 7.84 -9.73 -14.30
N ARG A 118 8.92 -9.58 -13.52
CA ARG A 118 10.01 -10.57 -13.39
C ARG A 118 9.53 -11.88 -12.77
N LEU A 119 8.60 -11.83 -11.81
CA LEU A 119 8.07 -13.00 -11.13
C LEU A 119 6.81 -13.55 -11.79
N ASN A 120 6.40 -13.02 -12.94
CA ASN A 120 5.15 -13.38 -13.62
C ASN A 120 3.92 -13.31 -12.69
N ALA A 121 3.95 -12.39 -11.72
CA ALA A 121 2.81 -12.14 -10.84
C ALA A 121 1.79 -11.24 -11.55
N LYS A 122 0.49 -11.46 -11.27
CA LYS A 122 -0.54 -10.56 -11.75
C LYS A 122 -0.42 -9.22 -11.02
N LEU A 123 -0.37 -8.11 -11.75
CA LEU A 123 -0.30 -6.77 -11.19
C LEU A 123 -1.62 -6.02 -11.40
N ILE A 124 -2.22 -5.55 -10.31
CA ILE A 124 -3.41 -4.70 -10.32
C ILE A 124 -3.07 -3.38 -9.64
N LEU A 125 -3.26 -2.28 -10.34
CA LEU A 125 -3.02 -0.94 -9.81
C LEU A 125 -4.35 -0.27 -9.47
N VAL A 126 -4.41 0.37 -8.30
CA VAL A 126 -5.59 1.08 -7.82
C VAL A 126 -5.19 2.49 -7.38
N ARG A 127 -5.82 3.50 -7.96
CA ARG A 127 -5.73 4.89 -7.51
C ARG A 127 -6.95 5.20 -6.66
N VAL A 128 -6.71 5.49 -5.39
CA VAL A 128 -7.77 5.87 -4.43
C VAL A 128 -7.76 7.38 -4.25
N GLU A 129 -8.93 7.97 -4.43
CA GLU A 129 -9.16 9.41 -4.30
C GLU A 129 -10.42 9.67 -3.48
N ALA A 130 -10.58 10.90 -3.03
CA ALA A 130 -11.79 11.43 -2.41
C ALA A 130 -11.85 12.93 -2.63
N SER A 131 -13.04 13.52 -2.52
CA SER A 131 -13.19 14.96 -2.63
C SER A 131 -12.39 15.69 -1.52
N PRO A 132 -11.81 16.87 -1.81
CA PRO A 132 -11.00 17.60 -0.82
C PRO A 132 -11.72 17.87 0.50
N GLY A 133 -13.02 18.13 0.48
CA GLY A 133 -13.83 18.33 1.68
C GLY A 133 -13.89 17.06 2.55
N VAL A 134 -14.14 15.90 1.94
CA VAL A 134 -14.14 14.61 2.65
C VAL A 134 -12.76 14.28 3.24
N VAL A 135 -11.70 14.55 2.49
CA VAL A 135 -10.33 14.36 2.98
C VAL A 135 -10.06 15.25 4.20
N TYR A 136 -10.45 16.53 4.12
CA TYR A 136 -10.27 17.49 5.22
C TYR A 136 -10.97 17.01 6.49
N GLU A 137 -12.25 16.64 6.41
CA GLU A 137 -13.03 16.15 7.56
C GLU A 137 -12.42 14.88 8.17
N ARG A 138 -11.97 13.94 7.33
CA ARG A 138 -11.29 12.71 7.81
C ARG A 138 -9.98 13.00 8.54
N LEU A 139 -9.16 13.90 8.01
CA LEU A 139 -7.88 14.26 8.63
C LEU A 139 -8.08 15.08 9.89
N LYS A 140 -9.09 15.97 9.93
CA LYS A 140 -9.48 16.73 11.11
C LYS A 140 -9.95 15.80 12.23
N ALA A 141 -10.89 14.90 11.95
CA ALA A 141 -11.39 13.92 12.94
C ALA A 141 -10.25 13.06 13.52
N ARG A 142 -9.26 12.70 12.70
CA ARG A 142 -8.07 11.97 13.16
C ARG A 142 -7.22 12.80 14.11
N SER A 143 -6.99 14.08 13.83
CA SER A 143 -6.21 15.00 14.72
C SER A 143 -6.93 15.28 16.04
N GLU A 144 -8.25 15.16 16.07
CA GLU A 144 -9.08 15.29 17.28
C GLU A 144 -9.16 13.99 18.11
N GLY A 145 -8.34 12.99 17.80
CA GLY A 145 -8.18 11.78 18.61
C GLY A 145 -9.13 10.63 18.28
N MET A 146 -9.87 10.71 17.18
CA MET A 146 -10.61 9.55 16.67
C MET A 146 -9.63 8.55 16.05
N PRO A 147 -9.50 7.31 16.56
CA PRO A 147 -8.55 6.32 16.03
C PRO A 147 -8.98 5.89 14.62
N GLN A 148 -8.25 6.35 13.62
CA GLN A 148 -8.46 5.97 12.23
C GLN A 148 -7.13 5.54 11.57
N GLY A 149 -6.75 4.28 11.76
CA GLY A 149 -5.59 3.67 11.10
C GLY A 149 -4.24 4.08 11.68
N ASN A 150 -3.18 3.70 10.99
CA ASN A 150 -1.78 3.84 11.45
C ASN A 150 -1.07 5.12 10.97
N SER A 151 -1.68 5.90 10.09
CA SER A 151 -1.06 7.09 9.49
C SER A 151 -1.17 8.31 10.40
N ASP A 152 -0.06 8.99 10.62
CA ASP A 152 0.04 10.23 11.40
C ASP A 152 -0.09 11.50 10.54
N ALA A 153 -0.46 11.35 9.25
CA ALA A 153 -0.57 12.46 8.32
C ALA A 153 -1.77 13.36 8.63
N ASP A 154 -1.53 14.66 8.67
CA ASP A 154 -2.50 15.72 8.85
C ASP A 154 -2.84 16.46 7.53
N TRP A 155 -3.65 17.51 7.62
CA TRP A 155 -4.02 18.33 6.47
C TRP A 155 -2.84 19.05 5.83
N ALA A 156 -1.84 19.48 6.61
CA ALA A 156 -0.66 20.15 6.08
C ALA A 156 0.20 19.16 5.26
N VAL A 157 0.31 17.92 5.70
CA VAL A 157 0.95 16.83 4.94
C VAL A 157 0.20 16.59 3.62
N PHE A 158 -1.13 16.50 3.65
CA PHE A 158 -1.94 16.35 2.43
C PHE A 158 -1.68 17.48 1.43
N GLN A 159 -1.71 18.74 1.88
CA GLN A 159 -1.49 19.92 1.03
C GLN A 159 -0.09 19.90 0.38
N ARG A 160 0.95 19.50 1.09
CA ARG A 160 2.30 19.34 0.53
C ARG A 160 2.37 18.23 -0.50
N MET A 161 1.77 17.07 -0.18
CA MET A 161 1.88 15.88 -1.02
C MET A 161 1.05 15.96 -2.30
N LYS A 162 -0.06 16.70 -2.32
CA LYS A 162 -0.93 16.78 -3.52
C LYS A 162 -0.21 17.24 -4.78
N HIS A 163 0.83 18.07 -4.62
CA HIS A 163 1.62 18.60 -5.74
C HIS A 163 2.71 17.61 -6.22
N THR A 164 2.95 16.52 -5.47
CA THR A 164 3.95 15.49 -5.81
C THR A 164 3.36 14.27 -6.51
N VAL A 165 2.02 14.24 -6.67
CA VAL A 165 1.31 13.13 -7.30
C VAL A 165 1.69 13.02 -8.77
N GLN A 166 2.29 11.91 -9.15
CA GLN A 166 2.60 11.60 -10.54
C GLN A 166 1.56 10.66 -11.15
N LYS A 167 1.21 10.92 -12.42
CA LYS A 167 0.26 10.09 -13.18
C LYS A 167 0.72 8.63 -13.19
N ILE A 168 -0.21 7.71 -12.96
CA ILE A 168 0.03 6.27 -13.18
C ILE A 168 -0.04 6.02 -14.70
N ARG A 169 1.05 5.51 -15.27
CA ARG A 169 1.17 5.30 -16.72
C ARG A 169 0.57 3.97 -17.20
N ARG A 170 0.48 2.97 -16.31
CA ARG A 170 -0.15 1.68 -16.61
C ARG A 170 -1.66 1.73 -16.39
N ASN A 171 -2.40 0.78 -16.95
CA ASN A 171 -3.83 0.61 -16.68
C ASN A 171 -4.06 0.45 -15.17
N HIS A 172 -5.05 1.15 -14.65
CA HIS A 172 -5.37 1.13 -13.22
C HIS A 172 -6.86 1.39 -12.98
N TYR A 173 -7.35 0.91 -11.86
CA TYR A 173 -8.66 1.27 -11.35
C TYR A 173 -8.60 2.62 -10.64
N ALA A 174 -9.61 3.47 -10.86
CA ALA A 174 -9.81 4.69 -10.09
C ALA A 174 -10.98 4.47 -9.12
N VAL A 175 -10.79 4.79 -7.86
CA VAL A 175 -11.77 4.61 -6.78
C VAL A 175 -11.98 5.93 -6.06
N ASP A 176 -13.19 6.47 -6.11
CA ASP A 176 -13.60 7.61 -5.28
C ASP A 176 -14.29 7.08 -4.01
N THR A 177 -13.60 7.16 -2.89
CA THR A 177 -14.12 6.71 -1.59
C THR A 177 -15.12 7.68 -0.94
N SER A 178 -15.45 8.77 -1.60
CA SER A 178 -16.60 9.63 -1.24
C SER A 178 -17.92 9.02 -1.73
N ARG A 179 -17.87 7.93 -2.51
CA ARG A 179 -18.98 7.24 -3.13
C ARG A 179 -18.97 5.76 -2.79
N ASP A 180 -19.95 5.03 -3.31
CA ASP A 180 -19.95 3.56 -3.21
C ASP A 180 -18.77 2.94 -3.97
N ILE A 181 -17.93 2.19 -3.25
CA ILE A 181 -16.74 1.51 -3.78
C ILE A 181 -17.04 0.09 -4.27
N THR A 182 -18.23 -0.45 -3.97
CA THR A 182 -18.62 -1.84 -4.28
C THR A 182 -18.42 -2.21 -5.74
N PRO A 183 -18.81 -1.37 -6.73
CA PRO A 183 -18.64 -1.72 -8.14
C PRO A 183 -17.17 -1.93 -8.56
N VAL A 184 -16.22 -1.20 -7.93
CA VAL A 184 -14.80 -1.35 -8.23
C VAL A 184 -14.23 -2.56 -7.49
N LEU A 185 -14.64 -2.81 -6.25
CA LEU A 185 -14.28 -4.04 -5.52
C LEU A 185 -14.68 -5.28 -6.32
N ASP A 186 -15.93 -5.33 -6.83
CA ASP A 186 -16.44 -6.46 -7.63
C ASP A 186 -15.63 -6.69 -8.92
N LYS A 187 -15.19 -5.61 -9.58
CA LYS A 187 -14.35 -5.71 -10.78
C LYS A 187 -12.98 -6.31 -10.45
N ILE A 188 -12.35 -5.84 -9.36
CA ILE A 188 -11.02 -6.32 -8.95
C ILE A 188 -11.10 -7.79 -8.51
N VAL A 189 -12.10 -8.17 -7.70
CA VAL A 189 -12.29 -9.56 -7.28
C VAL A 189 -12.45 -10.49 -8.48
N ARG A 190 -13.28 -10.10 -9.47
CA ARG A 190 -13.44 -10.86 -10.72
C ARG A 190 -12.17 -10.94 -11.54
N GLU A 191 -11.35 -9.89 -11.55
CA GLU A 191 -10.07 -9.89 -12.26
C GLU A 191 -9.05 -10.81 -11.58
N VAL A 192 -9.00 -10.83 -10.24
CA VAL A 192 -8.13 -11.74 -9.48
C VAL A 192 -8.47 -13.21 -9.77
N SER A 193 -9.75 -13.54 -9.90
CA SER A 193 -10.24 -14.91 -10.10
C SER A 193 -10.07 -15.45 -11.54
N ARG A 194 -9.60 -14.63 -12.47
CA ARG A 194 -9.29 -15.01 -13.88
C ARG A 194 -7.81 -15.40 -14.04
#